data_fe1de908d0755dabf46a892bd327d4fb
#
_entry.id   fe1de908d0755dabf46a892bd327d4fb
#
_cell.length_a   1.000
_cell.length_b   1.000
_cell.length_c   1.000
_cell.angle_alpha   90.00
_cell.angle_beta   90.00
_cell.angle_gamma   90.00
#
_symmetry.space_group_name_H-M   'P 1'
#
loop_
_entity.id
_entity.type
_entity.pdbx_description
1 polymer ?
#
loop_
_entity_poly.entity_id
_entity_poly.type
_entity_poly.pdbx_seq_one_letter_code
_entity_poly.pdbx_strand_id
1 'polypeptide(L)'
;MKASLAAFSAGLALWALGTAGAQADGRLNILCAADDAWCAAMQRAYETKTGVQTIMVRKSTGEILEQVRKEKDAPTVDVWWAGTGDTHLQAASEGLLEAYASKNETEVLPWAQNFYTMSGGQSAGIYAGALGFAYNSDLLQRQGLPVPSCWKDLISETYRGKILAGNPNSSGTAFTMLATLVQLFGEEEAFSYMKALDQNVAEYTKAGSAPVKAAARGEAVIGISFMHDAVTQKEAGAPLVIVAPCEGTGYEIGAVSIVRGTKNREEARRFVDFALSPEGQATGAAAGQNQVPSNAKAALPAGAPDLSLIKMVDYDFATFGTPEERGRLLRRFDTEVHPPSQ
;
A
#
# COMPACT_ATOMS: atom_id res chain seq x y z
N MET A 1 47.19 -32.46 -76.17
CA MET A 1 47.10 -33.19 -74.92
C MET A 1 47.46 -32.27 -73.77
N LYS A 2 46.47 -31.62 -73.11
CA LYS A 2 46.67 -30.88 -71.90
C LYS A 2 45.45 -31.14 -71.00
N ALA A 3 45.65 -31.81 -69.87
CA ALA A 3 44.66 -32.11 -68.88
C ALA A 3 44.48 -30.87 -67.94
N SER A 4 43.25 -30.40 -67.72
CA SER A 4 42.95 -29.36 -66.77
C SER A 4 42.33 -29.98 -65.53
N LEU A 5 42.98 -29.83 -64.38
CA LEU A 5 42.44 -30.16 -63.07
C LEU A 5 41.47 -29.05 -62.65
N ALA A 6 40.22 -29.39 -62.33
CA ALA A 6 39.27 -28.53 -61.66
C ALA A 6 39.36 -28.73 -60.14
N ALA A 7 39.70 -27.72 -59.43
CA ALA A 7 39.73 -27.74 -58.00
C ALA A 7 38.30 -27.38 -57.45
N PHE A 8 37.71 -28.30 -56.68
CA PHE A 8 36.43 -28.05 -55.92
C PHE A 8 36.74 -27.41 -54.57
N SER A 9 36.34 -26.18 -54.44
CA SER A 9 36.40 -25.48 -53.14
C SER A 9 35.09 -25.72 -52.37
N ALA A 10 35.17 -26.54 -51.33
CA ALA A 10 34.04 -26.73 -50.38
C ALA A 10 33.97 -25.53 -49.40
N GLY A 11 32.97 -24.68 -49.58
CA GLY A 11 32.67 -23.60 -48.63
C GLY A 11 31.93 -24.13 -47.39
N LEU A 12 32.57 -24.10 -46.23
CA LEU A 12 31.89 -24.29 -44.93
C LEU A 12 31.02 -23.02 -44.62
N ALA A 13 29.72 -23.19 -44.72
CA ALA A 13 28.79 -22.18 -44.18
C ALA A 13 28.64 -22.39 -42.67
N LEU A 14 29.29 -21.56 -41.85
CA LEU A 14 28.98 -21.45 -40.41
C LEU A 14 27.61 -20.86 -40.22
N TRP A 15 26.65 -21.65 -39.82
CA TRP A 15 25.37 -21.19 -39.31
C TRP A 15 25.61 -20.66 -37.87
N ALA A 16 25.68 -19.34 -37.72
CA ALA A 16 25.57 -18.68 -36.42
C ALA A 16 24.12 -18.86 -35.92
N LEU A 17 23.90 -19.82 -35.04
CA LEU A 17 22.70 -19.91 -34.22
C LEU A 17 22.67 -18.67 -33.30
N GLY A 18 22.04 -17.60 -33.77
CA GLY A 18 21.67 -16.50 -32.93
C GLY A 18 20.68 -17.02 -31.88
N THR A 19 21.11 -17.09 -30.62
CA THR A 19 20.20 -17.18 -29.49
C THR A 19 19.33 -15.93 -29.51
N ALA A 20 18.14 -16.05 -30.08
CA ALA A 20 17.10 -15.05 -29.87
C ALA A 20 16.80 -15.06 -28.36
N GLY A 21 17.47 -14.18 -27.61
CA GLY A 21 17.04 -13.83 -26.27
C GLY A 21 15.59 -13.42 -26.41
N ALA A 22 14.70 -14.06 -25.65
CA ALA A 22 13.32 -13.64 -25.55
C ALA A 22 13.34 -12.17 -25.13
N GLN A 23 13.11 -11.29 -26.11
CA GLN A 23 12.97 -9.87 -25.87
C GLN A 23 11.70 -9.74 -25.05
N ALA A 24 11.84 -9.42 -23.76
CA ALA A 24 10.71 -9.05 -22.92
C ALA A 24 9.94 -7.96 -23.68
N ASP A 25 8.63 -8.04 -23.67
CA ASP A 25 7.73 -7.23 -24.51
C ASP A 25 7.71 -5.74 -24.11
N GLY A 26 8.78 -5.26 -23.48
CA GLY A 26 9.05 -3.84 -23.15
C GLY A 26 7.99 -3.13 -22.32
N ARG A 27 7.06 -3.90 -21.73
CA ARG A 27 5.92 -3.37 -20.97
C ARG A 27 5.89 -4.00 -19.59
N LEU A 28 5.78 -3.14 -18.54
CA LEU A 28 5.71 -3.56 -17.16
C LEU A 28 4.26 -3.42 -16.63
N ASN A 29 3.70 -4.48 -16.07
CA ASN A 29 2.36 -4.48 -15.46
C ASN A 29 2.47 -4.30 -13.96
N ILE A 30 1.89 -3.22 -13.43
CA ILE A 30 2.00 -2.81 -12.04
C ILE A 30 0.62 -2.72 -11.41
N LEU A 31 0.41 -3.38 -10.27
CA LEU A 31 -0.72 -3.09 -9.40
C LEU A 31 -0.32 -2.04 -8.38
N CYS A 32 -1.11 -0.98 -8.29
CA CYS A 32 -0.86 0.17 -7.42
C CYS A 32 -1.92 0.26 -6.32
N ALA A 33 -1.51 0.32 -5.06
CA ALA A 33 -2.43 0.48 -3.93
C ALA A 33 -2.36 1.88 -3.29
N ALA A 34 -1.71 2.85 -3.93
CA ALA A 34 -1.76 4.26 -3.56
C ALA A 34 -3.00 4.96 -4.15
N ASP A 35 -3.12 6.26 -3.92
CA ASP A 35 -4.13 7.09 -4.59
C ASP A 35 -3.87 7.19 -6.11
N ASP A 36 -4.95 7.32 -6.89
CA ASP A 36 -4.90 7.39 -8.35
C ASP A 36 -3.92 8.46 -8.86
N ALA A 37 -3.90 9.64 -8.21
CA ALA A 37 -2.99 10.72 -8.55
C ALA A 37 -1.51 10.31 -8.40
N TRP A 38 -1.18 9.57 -7.34
CA TRP A 38 0.18 9.09 -7.11
C TRP A 38 0.54 7.93 -8.04
N CYS A 39 -0.38 6.98 -8.25
CA CYS A 39 -0.19 5.91 -9.25
C CYS A 39 0.16 6.52 -10.62
N ALA A 40 -0.62 7.50 -11.08
CA ALA A 40 -0.39 8.17 -12.35
C ALA A 40 0.92 9.00 -12.38
N ALA A 41 1.29 9.65 -11.27
CA ALA A 41 2.54 10.40 -11.18
C ALA A 41 3.76 9.47 -11.22
N MET A 42 3.73 8.36 -10.47
CA MET A 42 4.78 7.34 -10.46
C MET A 42 4.95 6.71 -11.84
N GLN A 43 3.85 6.36 -12.51
CA GLN A 43 3.86 5.84 -13.86
C GLN A 43 4.58 6.80 -14.83
N ARG A 44 4.14 8.06 -14.89
CA ARG A 44 4.73 9.06 -15.79
C ARG A 44 6.21 9.30 -15.49
N ALA A 45 6.57 9.39 -14.21
CA ALA A 45 7.96 9.63 -13.82
C ALA A 45 8.87 8.47 -14.24
N TYR A 46 8.44 7.24 -14.00
CA TYR A 46 9.19 6.05 -14.40
C TYR A 46 9.33 5.93 -15.93
N GLU A 47 8.24 6.09 -16.68
CA GLU A 47 8.25 6.07 -18.15
C GLU A 47 9.14 7.15 -18.74
N THR A 48 9.07 8.38 -18.19
CA THR A 48 9.93 9.49 -18.62
C THR A 48 11.41 9.21 -18.37
N LYS A 49 11.73 8.61 -17.22
CA LYS A 49 13.10 8.32 -16.81
C LYS A 49 13.73 7.17 -17.58
N THR A 50 12.95 6.16 -17.92
CA THR A 50 13.47 4.88 -18.42
C THR A 50 13.12 4.57 -19.86
N GLY A 51 12.11 5.22 -20.42
CA GLY A 51 11.51 4.88 -21.72
C GLY A 51 10.70 3.58 -21.72
N VAL A 52 10.59 2.89 -20.57
CA VAL A 52 9.84 1.63 -20.44
C VAL A 52 8.35 1.96 -20.34
N GLN A 53 7.53 1.35 -21.20
CA GLN A 53 6.07 1.47 -21.10
C GLN A 53 5.54 0.68 -19.91
N THR A 54 4.57 1.26 -19.18
CA THR A 54 3.94 0.60 -18.05
C THR A 54 2.42 0.59 -18.16
N ILE A 55 1.80 -0.46 -17.65
CA ILE A 55 0.36 -0.47 -17.34
C ILE A 55 0.25 -0.47 -15.83
N MET A 56 -0.26 0.61 -15.26
CA MET A 56 -0.48 0.72 -13.84
C MET A 56 -1.98 0.72 -13.54
N VAL A 57 -2.42 -0.29 -12.77
CA VAL A 57 -3.84 -0.46 -12.39
C VAL A 57 -3.98 -0.27 -10.88
N ARG A 58 -4.84 0.67 -10.50
CA ARG A 58 -5.14 0.93 -9.08
C ARG A 58 -6.10 -0.13 -8.54
N LYS A 59 -5.73 -0.74 -7.40
CA LYS A 59 -6.58 -1.64 -6.60
C LYS A 59 -6.34 -1.43 -5.11
N SER A 60 -7.28 -1.86 -4.28
CA SER A 60 -7.07 -1.92 -2.83
C SER A 60 -6.14 -3.08 -2.46
N THR A 61 -5.43 -2.95 -1.34
CA THR A 61 -4.35 -3.86 -0.94
C THR A 61 -4.81 -5.32 -0.86
N GLY A 62 -6.00 -5.56 -0.27
CA GLY A 62 -6.58 -6.91 -0.20
C GLY A 62 -6.95 -7.48 -1.57
N GLU A 63 -7.46 -6.64 -2.48
CA GLU A 63 -7.78 -7.07 -3.86
C GLU A 63 -6.52 -7.46 -4.64
N ILE A 64 -5.40 -6.77 -4.38
CA ILE A 64 -4.11 -7.12 -5.00
C ILE A 64 -3.62 -8.47 -4.49
N LEU A 65 -3.65 -8.69 -3.17
CA LEU A 65 -3.24 -9.97 -2.59
C LEU A 65 -4.05 -11.13 -3.19
N GLU A 66 -5.38 -10.99 -3.27
CA GLU A 66 -6.24 -12.01 -3.87
C GLU A 66 -5.93 -12.27 -5.36
N GLN A 67 -5.64 -11.22 -6.11
CA GLN A 67 -5.24 -11.38 -7.52
C GLN A 67 -3.91 -12.12 -7.63
N VAL A 68 -2.88 -11.70 -6.89
CA VAL A 68 -1.55 -12.33 -6.94
C VAL A 68 -1.62 -13.80 -6.50
N ARG A 69 -2.43 -14.15 -5.49
CA ARG A 69 -2.70 -15.54 -5.11
C ARG A 69 -3.33 -16.35 -6.24
N LYS A 70 -4.37 -15.80 -6.85
CA LYS A 70 -5.10 -16.46 -7.94
C LYS A 70 -4.21 -16.71 -9.16
N GLU A 71 -3.30 -15.80 -9.42
CA GLU A 71 -2.41 -15.83 -10.58
C GLU A 71 -1.03 -16.47 -10.29
N LYS A 72 -0.82 -17.10 -9.12
CA LYS A 72 0.50 -17.57 -8.65
C LYS A 72 1.25 -18.47 -9.64
N ASP A 73 0.53 -19.29 -10.41
CA ASP A 73 1.11 -20.23 -11.36
C ASP A 73 1.34 -19.62 -12.75
N ALA A 74 0.69 -18.51 -13.07
CA ALA A 74 0.81 -17.78 -14.32
C ALA A 74 0.56 -16.28 -14.11
N PRO A 75 1.48 -15.54 -13.46
CA PRO A 75 1.28 -14.14 -13.11
C PRO A 75 1.16 -13.26 -14.35
N THR A 76 0.19 -12.40 -14.35
CA THR A 76 0.00 -11.33 -15.35
C THR A 76 0.54 -9.98 -14.88
N VAL A 77 0.96 -9.90 -13.62
CA VAL A 77 1.46 -8.73 -12.92
C VAL A 77 2.95 -8.93 -12.61
N ASP A 78 3.71 -7.87 -12.77
CA ASP A 78 5.16 -7.88 -12.55
C ASP A 78 5.53 -7.28 -11.18
N VAL A 79 4.86 -6.20 -10.81
CA VAL A 79 5.15 -5.44 -9.58
C VAL A 79 3.85 -5.12 -8.83
N TRP A 80 3.93 -5.25 -7.53
CA TRP A 80 2.97 -4.68 -6.58
C TRP A 80 3.63 -3.48 -5.92
N TRP A 81 3.09 -2.27 -6.17
CA TRP A 81 3.60 -1.03 -5.62
C TRP A 81 2.59 -0.35 -4.70
N ALA A 82 3.05 0.08 -3.54
CA ALA A 82 2.29 0.71 -2.47
C ALA A 82 1.27 -0.21 -1.78
N GLY A 83 0.60 0.32 -0.76
CA GLY A 83 -0.29 -0.42 0.13
C GLY A 83 0.45 -0.94 1.36
N THR A 84 -0.32 -1.42 2.34
CA THR A 84 0.17 -1.72 3.68
C THR A 84 1.10 -2.94 3.71
N GLY A 85 2.19 -2.80 4.45
CA GLY A 85 3.29 -3.78 4.50
C GLY A 85 2.90 -5.13 5.10
N ASP A 86 1.97 -5.16 6.05
CA ASP A 86 1.44 -6.40 6.61
C ASP A 86 0.91 -7.34 5.50
N THR A 87 0.25 -6.80 4.49
CA THR A 87 -0.25 -7.58 3.35
C THR A 87 0.88 -8.03 2.41
N HIS A 88 1.93 -7.21 2.25
CA HIS A 88 3.15 -7.61 1.53
C HIS A 88 3.90 -8.71 2.29
N LEU A 89 4.00 -8.64 3.62
CA LEU A 89 4.60 -9.70 4.44
C LEU A 89 3.82 -11.00 4.30
N GLN A 90 2.49 -10.93 4.29
CA GLN A 90 1.66 -12.09 4.03
C GLN A 90 1.95 -12.70 2.66
N ALA A 91 2.00 -11.91 1.59
CA ALA A 91 2.34 -12.38 0.26
C ALA A 91 3.74 -13.00 0.20
N ALA A 92 4.71 -12.42 0.92
CA ALA A 92 6.07 -12.97 1.04
C ALA A 92 6.06 -14.34 1.72
N SER A 93 5.37 -14.49 2.85
CA SER A 93 5.26 -15.77 3.58
C SER A 93 4.56 -16.86 2.78
N GLU A 94 3.62 -16.49 1.91
CA GLU A 94 2.94 -17.41 0.97
C GLU A 94 3.79 -17.74 -0.27
N GLY A 95 4.99 -17.18 -0.36
CA GLY A 95 5.90 -17.43 -1.48
C GLY A 95 5.46 -16.80 -2.81
N LEU A 96 4.66 -15.75 -2.76
CA LEU A 96 4.12 -15.06 -3.94
C LEU A 96 5.06 -13.99 -4.51
N LEU A 97 6.10 -13.63 -3.77
CA LEU A 97 7.01 -12.53 -4.11
C LEU A 97 8.43 -13.04 -4.37
N GLU A 98 9.22 -12.25 -5.11
CA GLU A 98 10.63 -12.53 -5.41
C GLU A 98 11.53 -11.66 -4.55
N ALA A 99 12.57 -12.24 -3.95
CA ALA A 99 13.57 -11.48 -3.23
C ALA A 99 14.45 -10.65 -4.19
N TYR A 100 14.64 -9.38 -3.87
CA TYR A 100 15.51 -8.47 -4.62
C TYR A 100 16.11 -7.39 -3.72
N ALA A 101 17.43 -7.33 -3.66
CA ALA A 101 18.14 -6.24 -2.98
C ALA A 101 18.34 -5.07 -3.96
N SER A 102 17.63 -3.98 -3.72
CA SER A 102 17.80 -2.75 -4.51
C SER A 102 19.15 -2.11 -4.25
N LYS A 103 19.73 -1.47 -5.27
CA LYS A 103 20.92 -0.63 -5.09
C LYS A 103 20.71 0.56 -4.15
N ASN A 104 19.46 0.95 -3.91
CA ASN A 104 19.09 2.04 -3.00
C ASN A 104 18.75 1.55 -1.59
N GLU A 105 18.86 0.24 -1.29
CA GLU A 105 18.49 -0.37 -0.01
C GLU A 105 19.22 0.25 1.20
N THR A 106 20.47 0.64 1.02
CA THR A 106 21.27 1.28 2.09
C THR A 106 20.95 2.76 2.30
N GLU A 107 20.16 3.36 1.43
CA GLU A 107 19.77 4.78 1.52
C GLU A 107 18.42 5.00 2.23
N VAL A 108 17.71 3.90 2.52
CA VAL A 108 16.42 3.99 3.23
C VAL A 108 16.61 4.04 4.75
N LEU A 109 15.63 4.62 5.44
CA LEU A 109 15.62 4.77 6.89
C LEU A 109 15.58 3.40 7.61
N PRO A 110 16.05 3.31 8.87
CA PRO A 110 16.16 2.05 9.61
C PRO A 110 14.87 1.23 9.66
N TRP A 111 13.71 1.88 9.81
CA TRP A 111 12.43 1.17 9.84
C TRP A 111 12.11 0.45 8.50
N ALA A 112 12.52 1.02 7.37
CA ALA A 112 12.33 0.38 6.06
C ALA A 112 13.34 -0.75 5.83
N GLN A 113 14.58 -0.63 6.34
CA GLN A 113 15.58 -1.71 6.34
C GLN A 113 15.10 -2.90 7.19
N ASN A 114 14.53 -2.61 8.36
CA ASN A 114 13.94 -3.65 9.22
C ASN A 114 12.78 -4.36 8.52
N PHE A 115 11.92 -3.61 7.84
CA PHE A 115 10.82 -4.19 7.06
C PHE A 115 11.32 -5.09 5.92
N TYR A 116 12.34 -4.66 5.18
CA TYR A 116 12.98 -5.48 4.15
C TYR A 116 13.52 -6.80 4.72
N THR A 117 14.21 -6.73 5.86
CA THR A 117 14.73 -7.92 6.55
C THR A 117 13.59 -8.85 6.99
N MET A 118 12.53 -8.29 7.57
CA MET A 118 11.36 -9.03 8.03
C MET A 118 10.65 -9.77 6.90
N SER A 119 10.62 -9.19 5.70
CA SER A 119 10.05 -9.82 4.50
C SER A 119 10.93 -10.92 3.89
N GLY A 120 12.11 -11.20 4.45
CA GLY A 120 13.10 -12.07 3.82
C GLY A 120 13.65 -11.51 2.50
N GLY A 121 13.72 -10.19 2.37
CA GLY A 121 14.20 -9.49 1.18
C GLY A 121 13.20 -9.45 0.02
N GLN A 122 11.94 -9.81 0.24
CA GLN A 122 10.92 -9.91 -0.81
C GLN A 122 10.06 -8.65 -0.96
N SER A 123 10.15 -7.73 0.00
CA SER A 123 9.43 -6.45 -0.02
C SER A 123 10.28 -5.35 0.57
N ALA A 124 10.27 -4.18 -0.05
CA ALA A 124 11.00 -3.02 0.42
C ALA A 124 10.03 -1.91 0.86
N GLY A 125 10.28 -1.32 2.04
CA GLY A 125 9.48 -0.20 2.56
C GLY A 125 9.75 1.09 1.77
N ILE A 126 8.70 1.76 1.31
CA ILE A 126 8.81 2.98 0.48
C ILE A 126 8.30 4.24 1.18
N TYR A 127 7.38 4.11 2.12
CA TYR A 127 6.88 5.22 2.94
C TYR A 127 6.29 4.72 4.26
N ALA A 128 6.03 5.65 5.17
CA ALA A 128 5.28 5.39 6.40
C ALA A 128 4.18 6.43 6.62
N GLY A 129 3.14 6.05 7.37
CA GLY A 129 2.04 6.93 7.72
C GLY A 129 1.28 6.45 8.96
N ALA A 130 0.94 7.38 9.87
CA ALA A 130 0.17 7.07 11.06
C ALA A 130 -1.33 6.93 10.74
N LEU A 131 -1.99 5.97 11.38
CA LEU A 131 -3.43 5.80 11.35
C LEU A 131 -4.09 6.87 12.25
N GLY A 132 -5.32 7.25 11.90
CA GLY A 132 -6.13 8.18 12.69
C GLY A 132 -7.52 8.30 12.13
N PHE A 133 -8.15 9.42 12.43
CA PHE A 133 -9.40 9.80 11.80
C PHE A 133 -9.44 11.31 11.56
N ALA A 134 -10.32 11.74 10.70
CA ALA A 134 -10.60 13.15 10.52
C ALA A 134 -12.09 13.39 10.57
N TYR A 135 -12.48 14.56 11.08
CA TYR A 135 -13.87 15.00 11.05
C TYR A 135 -14.03 16.30 10.27
N ASN A 136 -15.17 16.42 9.61
CA ASN A 136 -15.57 17.65 8.95
C ASN A 136 -16.08 18.64 10.01
N SER A 137 -15.32 19.72 10.26
CA SER A 137 -15.63 20.71 11.32
C SER A 137 -16.96 21.41 11.11
N ASP A 138 -17.32 21.70 9.85
CA ASP A 138 -18.56 22.38 9.52
C ASP A 138 -19.78 21.49 9.76
N LEU A 139 -19.68 20.19 9.39
CA LEU A 139 -20.74 19.23 9.67
C LEU A 139 -20.90 18.98 11.17
N LEU A 140 -19.79 18.81 11.87
CA LEU A 140 -19.77 18.58 13.31
C LEU A 140 -20.43 19.76 14.05
N GLN A 141 -20.05 21.00 13.70
CA GLN A 141 -20.63 22.21 14.29
C GLN A 141 -22.13 22.36 13.96
N ARG A 142 -22.51 22.21 12.67
CA ARG A 142 -23.92 22.31 12.25
C ARG A 142 -24.83 21.31 12.93
N GLN A 143 -24.32 20.11 13.24
CA GLN A 143 -25.10 19.07 13.91
C GLN A 143 -24.98 19.11 15.44
N GLY A 144 -24.22 20.05 16.02
CA GLY A 144 -24.06 20.19 17.47
C GLY A 144 -23.39 18.96 18.10
N LEU A 145 -22.50 18.27 17.37
CA LEU A 145 -21.85 17.06 17.83
C LEU A 145 -20.62 17.38 18.69
N PRO A 146 -20.30 16.57 19.71
CA PRO A 146 -19.07 16.72 20.47
C PRO A 146 -17.85 16.52 19.57
N VAL A 147 -16.69 17.08 19.96
CA VAL A 147 -15.42 16.92 19.24
C VAL A 147 -14.76 15.61 19.67
N PRO A 148 -14.55 14.63 18.77
CA PRO A 148 -13.87 13.40 19.13
C PRO A 148 -12.34 13.61 19.17
N SER A 149 -11.65 12.99 20.12
CA SER A 149 -10.21 13.05 20.32
C SER A 149 -9.56 11.69 20.54
N CYS A 150 -10.36 10.67 20.84
CA CYS A 150 -9.94 9.34 21.22
C CYS A 150 -10.67 8.30 20.38
N TRP A 151 -10.11 7.08 20.24
CA TRP A 151 -10.86 5.97 19.64
C TRP A 151 -12.18 5.73 20.37
N LYS A 152 -12.16 5.74 21.71
CA LYS A 152 -13.36 5.49 22.53
C LYS A 152 -14.47 6.52 22.34
N ASP A 153 -14.18 7.71 21.85
CA ASP A 153 -15.21 8.69 21.54
C ASP A 153 -16.10 8.25 20.37
N LEU A 154 -15.50 7.50 19.39
CA LEU A 154 -16.18 7.11 18.15
C LEU A 154 -17.32 6.09 18.36
N ILE A 155 -17.38 5.43 19.51
CA ILE A 155 -18.47 4.50 19.85
C ILE A 155 -19.65 5.18 20.57
N SER A 156 -19.61 6.51 20.77
CA SER A 156 -20.75 7.25 21.32
C SER A 156 -21.94 7.18 20.36
N GLU A 157 -23.15 6.95 20.87
CA GLU A 157 -24.38 6.92 20.07
C GLU A 157 -24.65 8.23 19.32
N THR A 158 -24.03 9.34 19.73
CA THR A 158 -24.14 10.63 19.04
C THR A 158 -23.59 10.59 17.62
N TYR A 159 -22.71 9.63 17.31
CA TYR A 159 -22.14 9.44 15.96
C TYR A 159 -22.84 8.35 15.14
N ARG A 160 -23.98 7.84 15.58
CA ARG A 160 -24.72 6.79 14.85
C ARG A 160 -24.96 7.17 13.39
N GLY A 161 -24.44 6.33 12.46
CA GLY A 161 -24.56 6.54 11.02
C GLY A 161 -23.78 7.75 10.49
N LYS A 162 -22.75 8.24 11.19
CA LYS A 162 -21.97 9.44 10.82
C LYS A 162 -20.52 9.15 10.50
N ILE A 163 -20.09 7.91 10.70
CA ILE A 163 -18.71 7.46 10.49
C ILE A 163 -18.63 6.64 9.20
N LEU A 164 -17.59 6.87 8.44
CA LEU A 164 -17.16 5.93 7.40
C LEU A 164 -15.82 5.30 7.79
N ALA A 165 -15.68 4.01 7.48
CA ALA A 165 -14.45 3.25 7.67
C ALA A 165 -14.18 2.37 6.44
N GLY A 166 -12.98 1.86 6.28
CA GLY A 166 -12.69 0.85 5.28
C GLY A 166 -13.16 -0.54 5.73
N ASN A 167 -13.42 -1.43 4.78
CA ASN A 167 -13.65 -2.85 5.08
C ASN A 167 -12.29 -3.57 5.23
N PRO A 168 -11.99 -4.22 6.35
CA PRO A 168 -10.68 -4.84 6.58
C PRO A 168 -10.35 -6.00 5.64
N ASN A 169 -11.33 -6.60 4.99
CA ASN A 169 -11.10 -7.64 3.98
C ASN A 169 -10.46 -7.07 2.70
N SER A 170 -10.84 -5.86 2.29
CA SER A 170 -10.34 -5.23 1.07
C SER A 170 -9.30 -4.14 1.32
N SER A 171 -9.41 -3.41 2.42
CA SER A 171 -8.58 -2.25 2.77
C SER A 171 -7.48 -2.62 3.75
N GLY A 172 -6.22 -2.42 3.35
CA GLY A 172 -5.09 -2.52 4.27
C GLY A 172 -5.20 -1.53 5.43
N THR A 173 -5.62 -0.29 5.18
CA THR A 173 -5.87 0.73 6.22
C THR A 173 -6.82 0.24 7.30
N ALA A 174 -7.92 -0.39 6.89
CA ALA A 174 -8.91 -0.92 7.84
C ALA A 174 -8.39 -2.15 8.59
N PHE A 175 -7.58 -2.99 7.96
CA PHE A 175 -6.91 -4.07 8.67
C PHE A 175 -5.89 -3.52 9.67
N THR A 176 -5.10 -2.49 9.29
CA THR A 176 -4.21 -1.81 10.25
C THR A 176 -5.00 -1.23 11.43
N MET A 177 -6.22 -0.69 11.21
CA MET A 177 -7.09 -0.25 12.30
C MET A 177 -7.47 -1.40 13.23
N LEU A 178 -7.96 -2.53 12.67
CA LEU A 178 -8.33 -3.71 13.46
C LEU A 178 -7.15 -4.21 14.29
N ALA A 179 -5.98 -4.40 13.67
CA ALA A 179 -4.76 -4.84 14.35
C ALA A 179 -4.28 -3.84 15.42
N THR A 180 -4.41 -2.54 15.15
CA THR A 180 -4.10 -1.48 16.11
C THR A 180 -4.98 -1.57 17.35
N LEU A 181 -6.29 -1.73 17.17
CA LEU A 181 -7.23 -1.83 18.29
C LEU A 181 -6.98 -3.09 19.12
N VAL A 182 -6.64 -4.21 18.47
CA VAL A 182 -6.24 -5.45 19.17
C VAL A 182 -4.98 -5.22 20.03
N GLN A 183 -3.99 -4.50 19.52
CA GLN A 183 -2.78 -4.19 20.27
C GLN A 183 -2.99 -3.17 21.39
N LEU A 184 -3.91 -2.22 21.20
CA LEU A 184 -4.19 -1.19 22.23
C LEU A 184 -5.05 -1.71 23.37
N PHE A 185 -6.07 -2.51 23.07
CA PHE A 185 -7.11 -2.86 24.03
C PHE A 185 -7.07 -4.35 24.46
N GLY A 186 -6.29 -5.17 23.76
CA GLY A 186 -6.45 -6.62 23.81
C GLY A 186 -7.60 -7.09 22.92
N GLU A 187 -7.55 -8.33 22.49
CA GLU A 187 -8.43 -8.83 21.42
C GLU A 187 -9.93 -8.76 21.76
N GLU A 188 -10.33 -9.23 22.94
CA GLU A 188 -11.75 -9.28 23.30
C GLU A 188 -12.37 -7.87 23.47
N GLU A 189 -11.62 -6.93 24.05
CA GLU A 189 -12.08 -5.54 24.17
C GLU A 189 -12.09 -4.85 22.80
N ALA A 190 -11.12 -5.15 21.93
CA ALA A 190 -11.08 -4.63 20.56
C ALA A 190 -12.29 -5.07 19.75
N PHE A 191 -12.69 -6.33 19.82
CA PHE A 191 -13.89 -6.82 19.13
C PHE A 191 -15.19 -6.29 19.75
N SER A 192 -15.24 -6.10 21.06
CA SER A 192 -16.36 -5.41 21.73
C SER A 192 -16.46 -3.95 21.25
N TYR A 193 -15.34 -3.25 21.17
CA TYR A 193 -15.25 -1.91 20.62
C TYR A 193 -15.69 -1.87 19.15
N MET A 194 -15.21 -2.79 18.31
CA MET A 194 -15.56 -2.84 16.89
C MET A 194 -17.07 -3.06 16.68
N LYS A 195 -17.70 -3.91 17.49
CA LYS A 195 -19.17 -4.09 17.48
C LYS A 195 -19.93 -2.80 17.81
N ALA A 196 -19.43 -2.03 18.78
CA ALA A 196 -20.01 -0.74 19.13
C ALA A 196 -19.77 0.31 18.03
N LEU A 197 -18.56 0.32 17.43
CA LEU A 197 -18.23 1.21 16.32
C LEU A 197 -19.09 0.92 15.09
N ASP A 198 -19.36 -0.34 14.78
CA ASP A 198 -20.19 -0.77 13.64
C ASP A 198 -21.59 -0.14 13.67
N GLN A 199 -22.17 0.08 14.87
CA GLN A 199 -23.45 0.78 15.02
C GLN A 199 -23.39 2.23 14.58
N ASN A 200 -22.21 2.84 14.55
CA ASN A 200 -21.98 4.23 14.17
C ASN A 200 -21.46 4.36 12.72
N VAL A 201 -20.99 3.27 12.12
CA VAL A 201 -20.53 3.23 10.74
C VAL A 201 -21.72 3.20 9.78
N ALA A 202 -21.78 4.18 8.89
CA ALA A 202 -22.81 4.25 7.85
C ALA A 202 -22.48 3.33 6.65
N GLU A 203 -21.19 3.19 6.34
CA GLU A 203 -20.72 2.39 5.20
C GLU A 203 -19.27 1.96 5.42
N TYR A 204 -18.97 0.72 5.02
CA TYR A 204 -17.62 0.20 4.88
C TYR A 204 -17.14 0.30 3.43
N THR A 205 -16.14 1.14 3.19
CA THR A 205 -15.59 1.37 1.84
C THR A 205 -14.54 0.33 1.46
N LYS A 206 -14.35 0.08 0.16
CA LYS A 206 -13.29 -0.81 -0.33
C LYS A 206 -11.89 -0.21 -0.19
N ALA A 207 -11.77 1.11 -0.42
CA ALA A 207 -10.48 1.81 -0.38
C ALA A 207 -10.29 2.53 0.95
N GLY A 208 -9.07 2.46 1.52
CA GLY A 208 -8.76 3.03 2.83
C GLY A 208 -8.83 4.56 2.90
N SER A 209 -8.53 5.28 1.81
CA SER A 209 -8.63 6.74 1.75
C SER A 209 -10.06 7.25 1.46
N ALA A 210 -10.99 6.39 1.04
CA ALA A 210 -12.35 6.82 0.71
C ALA A 210 -13.12 7.45 1.87
N PRO A 211 -13.01 6.97 3.13
CA PRO A 211 -13.70 7.58 4.27
C PRO A 211 -13.38 9.06 4.48
N VAL A 212 -12.09 9.43 4.47
CA VAL A 212 -11.71 10.86 4.67
C VAL A 212 -12.03 11.70 3.44
N LYS A 213 -12.00 11.14 2.23
CA LYS A 213 -12.46 11.83 1.02
C LYS A 213 -13.95 12.14 1.07
N ALA A 214 -14.75 11.21 1.58
CA ALA A 214 -16.18 11.43 1.80
C ALA A 214 -16.43 12.50 2.88
N ALA A 215 -15.68 12.47 3.99
CA ALA A 215 -15.75 13.52 5.01
C ALA A 215 -15.34 14.90 4.44
N ALA A 216 -14.34 14.95 3.58
CA ALA A 216 -13.91 16.16 2.89
C ALA A 216 -15.00 16.77 2.02
N ARG A 217 -15.79 15.95 1.33
CA ARG A 217 -16.94 16.38 0.50
C ARG A 217 -18.21 16.66 1.31
N GLY A 218 -18.20 16.41 2.62
CA GLY A 218 -19.37 16.60 3.47
C GLY A 218 -20.41 15.46 3.38
N GLU A 219 -20.03 14.30 2.90
CA GLU A 219 -20.88 13.10 2.79
C GLU A 219 -20.88 12.29 4.11
N ALA A 220 -19.85 12.47 4.95
CA ALA A 220 -19.75 11.89 6.28
C ALA A 220 -19.24 12.95 7.27
N VAL A 221 -19.55 12.76 8.57
CA VAL A 221 -18.99 13.64 9.61
C VAL A 221 -17.57 13.22 9.95
N ILE A 222 -17.31 11.92 10.05
CA ILE A 222 -16.01 11.33 10.44
C ILE A 222 -15.58 10.30 9.40
N GLY A 223 -14.31 10.36 9.02
CA GLY A 223 -13.67 9.33 8.20
C GLY A 223 -12.45 8.76 8.91
N ILE A 224 -12.36 7.43 9.01
CA ILE A 224 -11.19 6.74 9.57
C ILE A 224 -10.26 6.37 8.40
N SER A 225 -9.00 6.84 8.46
CA SER A 225 -7.98 6.58 7.45
C SER A 225 -6.58 6.85 8.00
N PHE A 226 -5.55 6.71 7.17
CA PHE A 226 -4.24 7.25 7.51
C PHE A 226 -4.29 8.79 7.52
N MET A 227 -3.53 9.40 8.42
CA MET A 227 -3.57 10.85 8.63
C MET A 227 -3.12 11.63 7.40
N HIS A 228 -2.15 11.12 6.64
CA HIS A 228 -1.68 11.75 5.41
C HIS A 228 -2.78 11.88 4.33
N ASP A 229 -3.74 10.93 4.27
CA ASP A 229 -4.89 11.04 3.37
C ASP A 229 -5.77 12.24 3.73
N ALA A 230 -5.98 12.46 5.04
CA ALA A 230 -6.75 13.58 5.53
C ALA A 230 -6.00 14.91 5.35
N VAL A 231 -4.67 14.93 5.52
CA VAL A 231 -3.83 16.09 5.23
C VAL A 231 -3.98 16.52 3.78
N THR A 232 -3.88 15.59 2.83
CA THR A 232 -4.07 15.87 1.41
C THR A 232 -5.41 16.55 1.11
N GLN A 233 -6.50 16.07 1.74
CA GLN A 233 -7.82 16.70 1.56
C GLN A 233 -7.90 18.09 2.22
N LYS A 234 -7.30 18.26 3.39
CA LYS A 234 -7.24 19.55 4.10
C LYS A 234 -6.45 20.59 3.30
N GLU A 235 -5.31 20.22 2.72
CA GLU A 235 -4.51 21.10 1.85
C GLU A 235 -5.27 21.48 0.56
N ALA A 236 -6.15 20.61 0.09
CA ALA A 236 -7.09 20.92 -1.00
C ALA A 236 -8.25 21.85 -0.57
N GLY A 237 -8.29 22.32 0.69
CA GLY A 237 -9.27 23.27 1.19
C GLY A 237 -10.45 22.65 1.92
N ALA A 238 -10.48 21.33 2.16
CA ALA A 238 -11.57 20.71 2.90
C ALA A 238 -11.54 21.11 4.39
N PRO A 239 -12.70 21.33 5.03
CA PRO A 239 -12.79 21.72 6.43
C PRO A 239 -12.57 20.51 7.36
N LEU A 240 -11.41 19.86 7.23
CA LEU A 240 -11.07 18.70 8.04
C LEU A 240 -10.17 19.06 9.22
N VAL A 241 -10.49 18.47 10.38
CA VAL A 241 -9.62 18.41 11.54
C VAL A 241 -9.13 16.97 11.68
N ILE A 242 -7.81 16.81 11.71
CA ILE A 242 -7.12 15.50 11.73
C ILE A 242 -6.82 15.17 13.17
N VAL A 243 -7.11 13.95 13.58
CA VAL A 243 -6.97 13.48 14.96
C VAL A 243 -6.05 12.27 15.02
N ALA A 244 -4.96 12.40 15.78
CA ALA A 244 -4.21 11.28 16.32
C ALA A 244 -4.90 10.84 17.62
N PRO A 245 -5.47 9.62 17.70
CA PRO A 245 -6.27 9.22 18.84
C PRO A 245 -5.49 9.20 20.16
N CYS A 246 -6.09 9.67 21.23
CA CYS A 246 -5.46 9.90 22.53
C CYS A 246 -4.90 8.64 23.20
N GLU A 247 -5.50 7.48 22.95
CA GLU A 247 -5.00 6.18 23.45
C GLU A 247 -3.69 5.77 22.78
N GLY A 248 -3.42 6.31 21.63
CA GLY A 248 -2.36 5.93 20.72
C GLY A 248 -2.91 5.34 19.43
N THR A 249 -2.04 5.07 18.47
CA THR A 249 -2.45 4.55 17.17
C THR A 249 -1.38 3.70 16.51
N GLY A 250 -1.77 2.91 15.51
CA GLY A 250 -0.87 2.17 14.66
C GLY A 250 -0.38 3.01 13.47
N TYR A 251 0.43 2.38 12.67
CA TYR A 251 0.98 2.98 11.45
C TYR A 251 1.15 1.94 10.35
N GLU A 252 1.27 2.41 9.13
CA GLU A 252 1.66 1.57 8.01
C GLU A 252 3.12 1.81 7.63
N ILE A 253 3.70 0.77 7.02
CA ILE A 253 4.84 0.88 6.12
C ILE A 253 4.30 0.51 4.75
N GLY A 254 4.25 1.46 3.81
CA GLY A 254 3.91 1.16 2.43
C GLY A 254 5.08 0.45 1.75
N ALA A 255 4.82 -0.52 0.87
CA ALA A 255 5.88 -1.36 0.35
C ALA A 255 5.84 -1.52 -1.18
N VAL A 256 6.94 -2.00 -1.75
CA VAL A 256 7.06 -2.42 -3.15
C VAL A 256 7.60 -3.83 -3.21
N SER A 257 7.05 -4.66 -4.10
CA SER A 257 7.42 -6.07 -4.26
C SER A 257 7.40 -6.49 -5.72
N ILE A 258 8.28 -7.42 -6.08
CA ILE A 258 8.29 -8.10 -7.38
C ILE A 258 7.44 -9.36 -7.25
N VAL A 259 6.49 -9.56 -8.15
CA VAL A 259 5.65 -10.77 -8.16
C VAL A 259 6.48 -11.95 -8.67
N ARG A 260 6.45 -13.06 -7.90
CA ARG A 260 7.18 -14.28 -8.27
C ARG A 260 6.68 -14.84 -9.59
N GLY A 261 7.60 -15.22 -10.47
CA GLY A 261 7.28 -15.79 -11.77
C GLY A 261 7.03 -14.75 -12.87
N THR A 262 7.21 -13.46 -12.59
CA THR A 262 7.19 -12.42 -13.62
C THR A 262 8.11 -12.74 -14.79
N LYS A 263 7.68 -12.46 -16.01
CA LYS A 263 8.49 -12.59 -17.23
C LYS A 263 9.36 -11.35 -17.48
N ASN A 264 9.05 -10.23 -16.82
CA ASN A 264 9.71 -8.93 -16.96
C ASN A 264 10.63 -8.62 -15.77
N ARG A 265 11.36 -9.62 -15.25
CA ARG A 265 12.14 -9.53 -14.02
C ARG A 265 13.09 -8.34 -13.96
N GLU A 266 13.86 -8.11 -15.02
CA GLU A 266 14.84 -7.01 -15.02
C GLU A 266 14.17 -5.64 -15.00
N GLU A 267 13.06 -5.47 -15.70
CA GLU A 267 12.29 -4.24 -15.66
C GLU A 267 11.58 -4.04 -14.29
N ALA A 268 11.09 -5.13 -13.67
CA ALA A 268 10.54 -5.09 -12.32
C ALA A 268 11.59 -4.64 -11.29
N ARG A 269 12.84 -5.13 -11.39
CA ARG A 269 13.96 -4.69 -10.55
C ARG A 269 14.29 -3.22 -10.75
N ARG A 270 14.32 -2.76 -12.01
CA ARG A 270 14.52 -1.33 -12.32
C ARG A 270 13.42 -0.45 -11.71
N PHE A 271 12.17 -0.95 -11.74
CA PHE A 271 11.07 -0.22 -11.09
C PHE A 271 11.24 -0.16 -9.58
N VAL A 272 11.63 -1.25 -8.92
CA VAL A 272 11.92 -1.26 -7.47
C VAL A 272 13.06 -0.30 -7.14
N ASP A 273 14.14 -0.29 -7.93
CA ASP A 273 15.23 0.67 -7.78
C ASP A 273 14.75 2.12 -7.90
N PHE A 274 13.89 2.40 -8.86
CA PHE A 274 13.31 3.72 -9.03
C PHE A 274 12.39 4.09 -7.86
N ALA A 275 11.51 3.19 -7.43
CA ALA A 275 10.59 3.41 -6.32
C ALA A 275 11.29 3.70 -4.98
N LEU A 276 12.51 3.18 -4.79
CA LEU A 276 13.35 3.43 -3.61
C LEU A 276 14.30 4.62 -3.78
N SER A 277 14.40 5.21 -4.97
CA SER A 277 15.25 6.38 -5.21
C SER A 277 14.61 7.66 -4.65
N PRO A 278 15.42 8.70 -4.33
CA PRO A 278 14.88 10.00 -3.95
C PRO A 278 13.90 10.58 -4.98
N GLU A 279 14.21 10.41 -6.28
CA GLU A 279 13.36 10.88 -7.39
C GLU A 279 12.01 10.13 -7.43
N GLY A 280 12.01 8.81 -7.29
CA GLY A 280 10.80 8.00 -7.26
C GLY A 280 9.92 8.34 -6.06
N GLN A 281 10.50 8.52 -4.89
CA GLN A 281 9.74 8.88 -3.68
C GLN A 281 9.23 10.33 -3.70
N ALA A 282 9.91 11.24 -4.36
CA ALA A 282 9.44 12.61 -4.55
C ALA A 282 8.16 12.70 -5.41
N THR A 283 7.81 11.65 -6.17
CA THR A 283 6.55 11.61 -6.94
C THR A 283 5.32 11.73 -6.06
N GLY A 284 5.39 11.26 -4.80
CA GLY A 284 4.32 11.39 -3.82
C GLY A 284 4.02 12.87 -3.52
N ALA A 285 5.02 13.62 -3.08
CA ALA A 285 4.88 15.04 -2.81
C ALA A 285 4.41 15.82 -4.06
N ALA A 286 4.95 15.49 -5.24
CA ALA A 286 4.53 16.11 -6.49
C ALA A 286 3.07 15.80 -6.87
N ALA A 287 2.50 14.72 -6.35
CA ALA A 287 1.10 14.34 -6.49
C ALA A 287 0.21 14.81 -5.32
N GLY A 288 0.73 15.67 -4.43
CA GLY A 288 0.02 16.16 -3.25
C GLY A 288 -0.15 15.11 -2.15
N GLN A 289 0.70 14.10 -2.13
CA GLN A 289 0.67 13.04 -1.11
C GLN A 289 1.63 13.39 0.03
N ASN A 290 1.22 13.06 1.26
CA ASN A 290 1.89 13.51 2.48
C ASN A 290 2.45 12.37 3.35
N GLN A 291 2.75 11.20 2.74
CA GLN A 291 3.43 10.11 3.42
C GLN A 291 4.90 10.47 3.70
N VAL A 292 5.46 9.91 4.78
CA VAL A 292 6.88 10.05 5.11
C VAL A 292 7.69 9.10 4.24
N PRO A 293 8.58 9.60 3.35
CA PRO A 293 9.37 8.75 2.45
C PRO A 293 10.39 7.92 3.24
N SER A 294 10.71 6.72 2.72
CA SER A 294 11.72 5.86 3.33
C SER A 294 13.14 6.24 2.97
N ASN A 295 13.39 6.84 1.81
CA ASN A 295 14.73 7.25 1.40
C ASN A 295 15.15 8.52 2.15
N ALA A 296 16.27 8.46 2.87
CA ALA A 296 16.78 9.56 3.71
C ALA A 296 17.14 10.84 2.90
N LYS A 297 17.31 10.71 1.58
CA LYS A 297 17.62 11.84 0.67
C LYS A 297 16.38 12.40 -0.04
N ALA A 298 15.23 11.73 0.11
CA ALA A 298 13.98 12.23 -0.46
C ALA A 298 13.46 13.41 0.36
N ALA A 299 12.93 14.44 -0.33
CA ALA A 299 12.33 15.58 0.35
C ALA A 299 11.06 15.13 1.12
N LEU A 300 11.00 15.50 2.40
CA LEU A 300 9.80 15.31 3.20
C LEU A 300 8.70 16.25 2.68
N PRO A 301 7.48 15.76 2.37
CA PRO A 301 6.35 16.63 2.03
C PRO A 301 6.06 17.63 3.14
N ALA A 302 5.72 18.87 2.80
CA ALA A 302 5.48 19.93 3.79
C ALA A 302 4.31 19.60 4.74
N GLY A 303 3.32 18.85 4.26
CA GLY A 303 2.17 18.40 5.05
C GLY A 303 2.38 17.05 5.75
N ALA A 304 3.54 16.40 5.60
CA ALA A 304 3.77 15.10 6.23
C ALA A 304 3.62 15.20 7.77
N PRO A 305 2.80 14.33 8.40
CA PRO A 305 2.68 14.31 9.85
C PRO A 305 4.03 14.05 10.53
N ASP A 306 4.34 14.80 11.58
CA ASP A 306 5.50 14.50 12.42
C ASP A 306 5.19 13.28 13.29
N LEU A 307 5.67 12.11 12.83
CA LEU A 307 5.42 10.85 13.51
C LEU A 307 6.00 10.79 14.93
N SER A 308 6.98 11.63 15.26
CA SER A 308 7.58 11.69 16.60
C SER A 308 6.64 12.31 17.66
N LEU A 309 5.66 13.09 17.24
CA LEU A 309 4.64 13.72 18.08
C LEU A 309 3.40 12.85 18.29
N ILE A 310 3.32 11.71 17.60
CA ILE A 310 2.17 10.82 17.65
C ILE A 310 2.49 9.66 18.58
N LYS A 311 1.60 9.39 19.54
CA LYS A 311 1.70 8.21 20.40
C LYS A 311 1.40 6.96 19.57
N MET A 312 2.43 6.34 19.00
CA MET A 312 2.28 5.12 18.22
C MET A 312 2.44 3.87 19.06
N VAL A 313 1.71 2.81 18.72
CA VAL A 313 1.98 1.46 19.22
C VAL A 313 3.24 0.91 18.57
N ASP A 314 3.94 0.02 19.24
CA ASP A 314 4.97 -0.83 18.63
C ASP A 314 4.25 -1.89 17.77
N TYR A 315 3.94 -1.51 16.53
CA TYR A 315 3.08 -2.32 15.66
C TYR A 315 3.77 -3.63 15.27
N ASP A 316 3.20 -4.74 15.71
CA ASP A 316 3.74 -6.08 15.48
C ASP A 316 3.46 -6.59 14.05
N PHE A 317 4.23 -6.10 13.10
CA PHE A 317 4.15 -6.56 11.71
C PHE A 317 4.43 -8.06 11.57
N ALA A 318 5.23 -8.66 12.45
CA ALA A 318 5.57 -10.08 12.39
C ALA A 318 4.35 -10.97 12.67
N THR A 319 3.53 -10.60 13.63
CA THR A 319 2.28 -11.31 13.96
C THR A 319 1.17 -10.98 12.97
N PHE A 320 0.85 -9.70 12.77
CA PHE A 320 -0.30 -9.27 11.97
C PHE A 320 -0.08 -9.39 10.44
N GLY A 321 1.17 -9.55 10.00
CA GLY A 321 1.52 -9.88 8.63
C GLY A 321 1.46 -11.38 8.30
N THR A 322 1.06 -12.26 9.23
CA THR A 322 0.91 -13.69 8.92
C THR A 322 -0.47 -14.01 8.32
N PRO A 323 -0.55 -14.99 7.38
CA PRO A 323 -1.83 -15.45 6.82
C PRO A 323 -2.80 -15.95 7.89
N GLU A 324 -2.27 -16.65 8.89
CA GLU A 324 -3.04 -17.28 9.98
C GLU A 324 -3.74 -16.22 10.82
N GLU A 325 -2.97 -15.24 11.33
CA GLU A 325 -3.51 -14.21 12.23
C GLU A 325 -4.43 -13.26 11.48
N ARG A 326 -4.00 -12.79 10.30
CA ARG A 326 -4.87 -11.96 9.46
C ARG A 326 -6.18 -12.66 9.12
N GLY A 327 -6.12 -13.91 8.66
CA GLY A 327 -7.32 -14.69 8.33
C GLY A 327 -8.22 -14.96 9.53
N ARG A 328 -7.65 -15.15 10.72
CA ARG A 328 -8.39 -15.35 11.95
C ARG A 328 -9.15 -14.09 12.36
N LEU A 329 -8.48 -12.93 12.36
CA LEU A 329 -9.11 -11.66 12.73
C LEU A 329 -10.18 -11.23 11.72
N LEU A 330 -9.95 -11.44 10.42
CA LEU A 330 -10.94 -11.13 9.38
C LEU A 330 -12.20 -12.00 9.53
N ARG A 331 -12.05 -13.30 9.80
CA ARG A 331 -13.22 -14.18 10.08
C ARG A 331 -14.00 -13.72 11.31
N ARG A 332 -13.32 -13.30 12.39
CA ARG A 332 -13.99 -12.72 13.56
C ARG A 332 -14.75 -11.44 13.19
N PHE A 333 -14.13 -10.55 12.40
CA PHE A 333 -14.80 -9.34 11.92
C PHE A 333 -16.09 -9.69 11.16
N ASP A 334 -16.01 -10.60 10.19
CA ASP A 334 -17.15 -11.02 9.37
C ASP A 334 -18.27 -11.72 10.16
N THR A 335 -17.93 -12.42 11.24
CA THR A 335 -18.94 -13.18 12.01
C THR A 335 -19.46 -12.43 13.22
N GLU A 336 -18.64 -11.58 13.83
CA GLU A 336 -18.98 -10.96 15.12
C GLU A 336 -19.29 -9.47 15.03
N VAL A 337 -18.69 -8.76 14.05
CA VAL A 337 -18.80 -7.30 13.92
C VAL A 337 -19.75 -6.92 12.79
N HIS A 338 -19.44 -7.36 11.57
CA HIS A 338 -20.16 -6.97 10.36
C HIS A 338 -20.47 -8.22 9.50
N PRO A 339 -21.48 -9.03 9.90
CA PRO A 339 -21.88 -10.18 9.10
C PRO A 339 -22.34 -9.75 7.71
N PRO A 340 -21.95 -10.49 6.65
CA PRO A 340 -22.44 -10.20 5.31
C PRO A 340 -23.97 -10.24 5.29
N SER A 341 -24.59 -9.28 4.62
CA SER A 341 -26.04 -9.24 4.43
C SER A 341 -26.51 -10.53 3.76
N GLN A 342 -27.49 -11.18 4.38
CA GLN A 342 -28.08 -12.43 3.87
C GLN A 342 -28.80 -12.21 2.55
#